data_853a7d35ec29d5a91d224bb983cef7cb
#
_entry.id   853a7d35ec29d5a91d224bb983cef7cb
#
_cell.length_a   1.000
_cell.length_b   1.000
_cell.length_c   1.000
_cell.angle_alpha   90.00
_cell.angle_beta   90.00
_cell.angle_gamma   90.00
#
_symmetry.space_group_name_H-M   'P 1'
#
loop_
_entity.id
_entity.type
_entity.pdbx_description
1 polymer ?
#
loop_
_entity_poly.entity_id
_entity_poly.type
_entity_poly.pdbx_seq_one_letter_code
_entity_poly.pdbx_strand_id
1 'polypeptide(L)'
;MCIRDSKKVAGNEFERKNGAYTLHLLAPAKVGLPYGTVPRLLLAWLTTEAVRTQNRELFLGDSLSHFMHELDMVPTGGRWGSITRLKDQTARLFASTVSATYADKRSHTEAGFRLADRSTLWWDAKAPEQAGLWESSVKLSETFFNEVIAHPIPVDMRAIRSLKKSPLALDIYAWMTYRASYATKPSEIPWQALAMQFGSDYAQVRDFKAAFLDALKKVLIVYPEARVSHGDFGLTLAPSRPHVRKPTKALPGPG
;
A
#
# COMPACT_ATOMS: atom_id res chain seq x y z
N MET A 1 -3.01 2.03 -3.46
CA MET A 1 -3.71 2.63 -2.28
C MET A 1 -2.77 3.65 -1.67
N CYS A 2 -3.07 4.93 -1.79
CA CYS A 2 -2.26 5.97 -1.17
C CYS A 2 -2.72 6.14 0.28
N ILE A 3 -2.07 5.44 1.20
CA ILE A 3 -2.19 5.75 2.62
C ILE A 3 -1.48 7.07 2.82
N ARG A 4 -2.16 8.00 3.49
CA ARG A 4 -1.64 9.33 3.71
C ARG A 4 -0.23 9.30 4.33
N ASP A 5 0.60 10.15 3.80
CA ASP A 5 1.86 10.73 4.25
C ASP A 5 2.93 9.92 4.99
N SER A 6 4.14 10.45 4.87
CA SER A 6 5.32 10.04 5.64
C SER A 6 5.26 10.50 7.11
N LYS A 7 4.38 11.45 7.47
CA LYS A 7 4.29 12.06 8.81
C LYS A 7 2.91 11.89 9.44
N LYS A 8 2.87 11.86 10.77
CA LYS A 8 1.63 11.93 11.54
C LYS A 8 0.95 13.26 11.26
N VAL A 9 -0.33 13.20 10.89
CA VAL A 9 -1.16 14.38 10.66
C VAL A 9 -2.17 14.52 11.77
N ALA A 10 -2.53 15.75 12.08
CA ALA A 10 -3.64 16.06 12.96
C ALA A 10 -4.97 15.63 12.32
N GLY A 11 -5.91 15.15 13.15
CA GLY A 11 -7.21 14.69 12.69
C GLY A 11 -7.29 13.18 12.48
N ASN A 12 -8.49 12.73 12.21
CA ASN A 12 -8.87 11.33 12.06
C ASN A 12 -9.56 11.04 10.72
N GLU A 13 -9.55 12.02 9.83
CA GLU A 13 -10.16 11.97 8.50
C GLU A 13 -9.15 12.44 7.45
N PHE A 14 -9.21 11.80 6.30
CA PHE A 14 -8.45 12.20 5.13
C PHE A 14 -9.31 12.01 3.88
N GLU A 15 -9.40 13.06 3.09
CA GLU A 15 -10.06 13.04 1.79
C GLU A 15 -9.05 13.30 0.68
N ARG A 16 -9.22 12.59 -0.43
CA ARG A 16 -8.48 12.84 -1.65
C ARG A 16 -9.39 12.77 -2.86
N LYS A 17 -9.45 13.86 -3.59
CA LYS A 17 -10.24 13.97 -4.81
C LYS A 17 -9.32 13.93 -6.04
N ASN A 18 -9.71 13.12 -7.03
CA ASN A 18 -9.05 13.05 -8.32
C ASN A 18 -10.11 12.92 -9.43
N GLY A 19 -10.47 14.05 -10.06
CA GLY A 19 -11.58 14.11 -11.02
C GLY A 19 -12.91 13.76 -10.36
N ALA A 20 -13.60 12.77 -10.92
CA ALA A 20 -14.88 12.26 -10.40
C ALA A 20 -14.72 11.30 -9.20
N TYR A 21 -13.51 10.89 -8.89
CA TYR A 21 -13.24 9.98 -7.77
C TYR A 21 -12.86 10.73 -6.52
N THR A 22 -13.42 10.32 -5.40
CA THR A 22 -13.04 10.78 -4.06
C THR A 22 -12.73 9.58 -3.18
N LEU A 23 -11.57 9.57 -2.56
CA LEU A 23 -11.17 8.59 -1.57
C LEU A 23 -11.26 9.21 -0.19
N HIS A 24 -12.01 8.57 0.72
CA HIS A 24 -12.06 8.91 2.13
C HIS A 24 -11.39 7.84 2.97
N LEU A 25 -10.63 8.26 3.95
CA LEU A 25 -10.07 7.42 4.99
C LEU A 25 -10.47 8.01 6.34
N LEU A 26 -11.20 7.25 7.13
CA LEU A 26 -11.68 7.65 8.45
C LEU A 26 -11.13 6.69 9.51
N ALA A 27 -10.64 7.24 10.62
CA ALA A 27 -10.18 6.46 11.76
C ALA A 27 -10.84 6.98 13.06
N PRO A 28 -10.97 6.14 14.11
CA PRO A 28 -11.40 6.62 15.41
C PRO A 28 -10.46 7.72 15.94
N ALA A 29 -11.00 8.80 16.48
CA ALA A 29 -10.22 9.97 16.89
C ALA A 29 -9.09 9.65 17.88
N LYS A 30 -9.31 8.69 18.79
CA LYS A 30 -8.29 8.24 19.76
C LYS A 30 -7.16 7.45 19.13
N VAL A 31 -7.38 6.85 17.96
CA VAL A 31 -6.40 6.01 17.25
C VAL A 31 -5.65 6.83 16.20
N GLY A 32 -6.38 7.58 15.39
CA GLY A 32 -5.86 8.40 14.30
C GLY A 32 -5.49 7.61 13.04
N LEU A 33 -5.16 8.32 11.98
CA LEU A 33 -4.89 7.76 10.66
C LEU A 33 -3.56 7.00 10.61
N PRO A 34 -3.46 5.92 9.80
CA PRO A 34 -2.20 5.27 9.49
C PRO A 34 -1.29 6.19 8.64
N TYR A 35 0.02 6.16 8.89
CA TYR A 35 0.99 6.97 8.16
C TYR A 35 2.35 6.28 8.04
N GLY A 36 3.17 6.76 7.12
CA GLY A 36 4.53 6.29 6.92
C GLY A 36 4.62 4.96 6.15
N THR A 37 5.73 4.28 6.27
CA THR A 37 6.03 3.07 5.48
C THR A 37 5.40 1.80 6.06
N VAL A 38 5.26 1.70 7.37
CA VAL A 38 4.79 0.47 8.02
C VAL A 38 3.41 0.01 7.53
N PRO A 39 2.38 0.87 7.42
CA PRO A 39 1.09 0.46 6.87
C PRO A 39 1.17 -0.03 5.42
N ARG A 40 2.09 0.51 4.63
CA ARG A 40 2.32 0.10 3.24
C ARG A 40 2.96 -1.28 3.14
N LEU A 41 3.94 -1.56 4.01
CA LEU A 41 4.56 -2.89 4.13
C LEU A 41 3.53 -3.93 4.58
N LEU A 42 2.73 -3.59 5.59
CA LEU A 42 1.62 -4.44 6.07
C LEU A 42 0.63 -4.75 4.95
N LEU A 43 0.18 -3.74 4.21
CA LEU A 43 -0.75 -3.95 3.09
C LEU A 43 -0.13 -4.80 1.99
N ALA A 44 1.12 -4.54 1.60
CA ALA A 44 1.80 -5.34 0.60
C ALA A 44 1.91 -6.81 1.03
N TRP A 45 2.24 -7.06 2.30
CA TRP A 45 2.31 -8.40 2.85
C TRP A 45 0.92 -9.06 2.92
N LEU A 46 -0.09 -8.40 3.51
CA LEU A 46 -1.46 -8.91 3.63
C LEU A 46 -2.07 -9.27 2.28
N THR A 47 -1.92 -8.39 1.28
CA THR A 47 -2.47 -8.64 -0.06
C THR A 47 -1.73 -9.75 -0.79
N THR A 48 -0.40 -9.84 -0.63
CA THR A 48 0.40 -10.93 -1.20
C THR A 48 0.00 -12.26 -0.59
N GLU A 49 -0.14 -12.32 0.74
CA GLU A 49 -0.50 -13.52 1.48
C GLU A 49 -1.93 -13.98 1.16
N ALA A 50 -2.88 -13.04 1.08
CA ALA A 50 -4.25 -13.32 0.67
C ALA A 50 -4.33 -13.93 -0.75
N VAL A 51 -3.59 -13.38 -1.71
CA VAL A 51 -3.51 -13.92 -3.07
C VAL A 51 -2.83 -15.30 -3.10
N ARG A 52 -1.75 -15.47 -2.33
CA ARG A 52 -1.00 -16.73 -2.28
C ARG A 52 -1.81 -17.86 -1.66
N THR A 53 -2.48 -17.59 -0.54
CA THR A 53 -3.20 -18.61 0.25
C THR A 53 -4.66 -18.80 -0.17
N GLN A 54 -5.23 -17.84 -0.92
CA GLN A 54 -6.66 -17.79 -1.24
C GLN A 54 -7.53 -17.87 0.02
N ASN A 55 -7.01 -17.37 1.15
CA ASN A 55 -7.68 -17.38 2.45
C ASN A 55 -7.72 -15.95 3.00
N ARG A 56 -8.89 -15.57 3.53
CA ARG A 56 -9.07 -14.28 4.18
C ARG A 56 -8.60 -14.24 5.64
N GLU A 57 -8.38 -15.42 6.26
CA GLU A 57 -7.81 -15.54 7.59
C GLU A 57 -6.31 -15.82 7.47
N LEU A 58 -5.53 -14.82 7.84
CA LEU A 58 -4.08 -14.83 7.68
C LEU A 58 -3.41 -14.95 9.04
N PHE A 59 -2.51 -15.91 9.13
CA PHE A 59 -1.64 -16.08 10.28
C PHE A 59 -0.36 -15.27 10.10
N LEU A 60 0.05 -14.53 11.13
CA LEU A 60 1.16 -13.58 11.04
C LEU A 60 2.52 -14.20 11.38
N GLY A 61 2.63 -15.53 11.34
CA GLY A 61 3.86 -16.27 11.61
C GLY A 61 3.98 -16.76 13.04
N ASP A 62 5.08 -17.43 13.34
CA ASP A 62 5.30 -18.17 14.58
C ASP A 62 5.77 -17.29 15.74
N SER A 63 6.27 -16.10 15.47
CA SER A 63 6.68 -15.12 16.48
C SER A 63 6.59 -13.69 15.94
N LEU A 64 6.54 -12.71 16.85
CA LEU A 64 6.57 -11.29 16.49
C LEU A 64 7.84 -10.94 15.71
N SER A 65 8.97 -11.49 16.12
CA SER A 65 10.25 -11.28 15.45
C SER A 65 10.24 -11.83 14.03
N HIS A 66 9.73 -13.05 13.84
CA HIS A 66 9.57 -13.65 12.51
C HIS A 66 8.72 -12.77 11.61
N PHE A 67 7.54 -12.35 12.06
CA PHE A 67 6.67 -11.45 11.30
C PHE A 67 7.34 -10.12 10.95
N MET A 68 8.09 -9.55 11.88
CA MET A 68 8.83 -8.32 11.62
C MET A 68 9.91 -8.51 10.54
N HIS A 69 10.59 -9.65 10.53
CA HIS A 69 11.56 -9.99 9.49
C HIS A 69 10.88 -10.18 8.11
N GLU A 70 9.67 -10.74 8.07
CA GLU A 70 8.88 -10.79 6.84
C GLU A 70 8.61 -9.39 6.26
N LEU A 71 8.41 -8.40 7.13
CA LEU A 71 8.27 -6.99 6.77
C LEU A 71 9.61 -6.27 6.56
N ASP A 72 10.74 -6.99 6.64
CA ASP A 72 12.10 -6.44 6.61
C ASP A 72 12.33 -5.38 7.70
N MET A 73 11.81 -5.63 8.89
CA MET A 73 11.96 -4.79 10.08
C MET A 73 12.79 -5.52 11.13
N VAL A 74 13.84 -4.90 11.62
CA VAL A 74 14.61 -5.42 12.76
C VAL A 74 13.85 -5.14 14.05
N PRO A 75 13.54 -6.14 14.89
CA PRO A 75 12.86 -5.95 16.16
C PRO A 75 13.70 -5.11 17.12
N THR A 76 13.17 -3.98 17.56
CA THR A 76 13.76 -3.13 18.60
C THR A 76 12.70 -2.68 19.58
N GLY A 77 13.00 -2.79 20.87
CA GLY A 77 12.11 -2.38 21.96
C GLY A 77 12.18 -0.88 22.26
N GLY A 78 11.43 -0.47 23.30
CA GLY A 78 11.39 0.89 23.79
C GLY A 78 10.36 1.78 23.07
N ARG A 79 10.22 3.02 23.60
CA ARG A 79 9.19 3.98 23.14
C ARG A 79 9.29 4.30 21.65
N TRP A 80 10.49 4.34 21.10
CA TRP A 80 10.77 4.67 19.70
C TRP A 80 11.15 3.46 18.86
N GLY A 81 11.05 2.26 19.43
CA GLY A 81 11.41 1.02 18.78
C GLY A 81 10.49 0.65 17.63
N SER A 82 10.97 -0.26 16.79
CA SER A 82 10.23 -0.77 15.63
C SER A 82 9.00 -1.57 16.04
N ILE A 83 9.04 -2.28 17.16
CA ILE A 83 7.90 -3.02 17.72
C ILE A 83 6.76 -2.06 18.07
N THR A 84 7.05 -0.99 18.82
CA THR A 84 6.06 0.03 19.19
C THR A 84 5.46 0.68 17.97
N ARG A 85 6.29 0.98 16.96
CA ARG A 85 5.85 1.58 15.70
C ARG A 85 4.98 0.62 14.87
N LEU A 86 5.34 -0.66 14.79
CA LEU A 86 4.51 -1.66 14.13
C LEU A 86 3.14 -1.77 14.82
N LYS A 87 3.13 -1.91 16.14
CA LYS A 87 1.90 -1.96 16.95
C LYS A 87 0.99 -0.76 16.70
N ASP A 88 1.52 0.47 16.80
CA ASP A 88 0.75 1.71 16.58
C ASP A 88 0.17 1.75 15.17
N GLN A 89 0.97 1.49 14.15
CA GLN A 89 0.53 1.58 12.76
C GLN A 89 -0.44 0.46 12.35
N THR A 90 -0.29 -0.73 12.91
CA THR A 90 -1.23 -1.84 12.72
C THR A 90 -2.59 -1.51 13.33
N ALA A 91 -2.62 -0.99 14.56
CA ALA A 91 -3.85 -0.56 15.21
C ALA A 91 -4.58 0.52 14.39
N ARG A 92 -3.84 1.53 13.88
CA ARG A 92 -4.39 2.59 13.01
C ARG A 92 -4.95 2.03 11.71
N LEU A 93 -4.22 1.14 11.06
CA LEU A 93 -4.62 0.56 9.78
C LEU A 93 -5.90 -0.27 9.90
N PHE A 94 -5.99 -1.13 10.90
CA PHE A 94 -7.17 -2.01 11.08
C PHE A 94 -8.37 -1.30 11.68
N ALA A 95 -8.17 -0.19 12.40
CA ALA A 95 -9.28 0.63 12.89
C ALA A 95 -9.86 1.55 11.81
N SER A 96 -9.15 1.76 10.69
CA SER A 96 -9.59 2.68 9.65
C SER A 96 -10.65 2.08 8.74
N THR A 97 -11.57 2.93 8.31
CA THR A 97 -12.53 2.66 7.24
C THR A 97 -12.09 3.40 5.98
N VAL A 98 -12.12 2.72 4.86
CA VAL A 98 -11.84 3.29 3.53
C VAL A 98 -13.13 3.34 2.77
N SER A 99 -13.47 4.47 2.17
CA SER A 99 -14.54 4.57 1.19
C SER A 99 -14.05 5.29 -0.06
N ALA A 100 -14.61 4.89 -1.20
CA ALA A 100 -14.36 5.50 -2.49
C ALA A 100 -15.70 5.87 -3.11
N THR A 101 -15.81 7.12 -3.52
CA THR A 101 -16.99 7.65 -4.20
C THR A 101 -16.61 8.00 -5.63
N TYR A 102 -17.43 7.57 -6.57
CA TYR A 102 -17.43 8.09 -7.93
C TYR A 102 -18.67 8.93 -8.13
N ALA A 103 -18.52 10.18 -8.51
CA ALA A 103 -19.62 11.07 -8.77
C ALA A 103 -19.39 11.88 -10.04
N ASP A 104 -20.25 11.72 -11.03
CA ASP A 104 -20.31 12.56 -12.23
C ASP A 104 -21.71 13.19 -12.38
N LYS A 105 -21.97 13.82 -13.54
CA LYS A 105 -23.26 14.49 -13.79
C LYS A 105 -24.47 13.54 -13.89
N ARG A 106 -24.24 12.23 -13.99
CA ARG A 106 -25.28 11.23 -14.28
C ARG A 106 -25.33 10.10 -13.27
N SER A 107 -24.24 9.88 -12.52
CA SER A 107 -24.12 8.74 -11.60
C SER A 107 -23.41 9.11 -10.31
N HIS A 108 -23.82 8.47 -9.23
CA HIS A 108 -23.17 8.48 -7.95
C HIS A 108 -23.04 7.03 -7.47
N THR A 109 -21.81 6.60 -7.22
CA THR A 109 -21.53 5.26 -6.71
C THR A 109 -20.57 5.39 -5.53
N GLU A 110 -20.90 4.75 -4.43
CA GLU A 110 -20.09 4.73 -3.24
C GLU A 110 -19.83 3.28 -2.82
N ALA A 111 -18.58 2.98 -2.46
CA ALA A 111 -18.19 1.72 -1.87
C ALA A 111 -17.25 1.98 -0.69
N GLY A 112 -17.48 1.29 0.43
CA GLY A 112 -16.67 1.43 1.61
C GLY A 112 -16.44 0.09 2.30
N PHE A 113 -15.29 -0.05 2.95
CA PHE A 113 -14.91 -1.25 3.70
C PHE A 113 -13.90 -0.95 4.80
N ARG A 114 -13.81 -1.84 5.76
CA ARG A 114 -12.64 -1.95 6.65
C ARG A 114 -11.69 -2.98 6.07
N LEU A 115 -10.39 -2.87 6.38
CA LEU A 115 -9.43 -3.86 5.91
C LEU A 115 -9.63 -5.22 6.59
N ALA A 116 -9.98 -5.22 7.88
CA ALA A 116 -10.16 -6.42 8.66
C ALA A 116 -11.48 -6.40 9.43
N ASP A 117 -12.16 -7.57 9.47
CA ASP A 117 -13.31 -7.80 10.34
C ASP A 117 -12.86 -8.06 11.77
N ARG A 118 -11.76 -8.79 11.92
CA ARG A 118 -11.16 -9.16 13.21
C ARG A 118 -9.65 -9.20 13.10
N SER A 119 -8.97 -8.75 14.14
CA SER A 119 -7.54 -8.96 14.30
C SER A 119 -7.25 -9.31 15.76
N THR A 120 -6.48 -10.37 15.96
CA THR A 120 -5.92 -10.76 17.26
C THR A 120 -4.42 -10.58 17.14
N LEU A 121 -3.86 -9.68 17.95
CA LEU A 121 -2.46 -9.29 17.84
C LEU A 121 -1.83 -9.34 19.22
N TRP A 122 -0.85 -10.21 19.39
CA TRP A 122 -0.05 -10.34 20.59
C TRP A 122 1.25 -9.56 20.44
N TRP A 123 1.53 -8.70 21.40
CA TRP A 123 2.68 -7.81 21.37
C TRP A 123 3.49 -7.94 22.66
N ASP A 124 4.43 -8.88 22.73
CA ASP A 124 5.41 -8.92 23.80
C ASP A 124 6.76 -8.36 23.32
N ALA A 125 7.02 -7.10 23.67
CA ALA A 125 8.29 -6.45 23.35
C ALA A 125 9.47 -6.97 24.16
N LYS A 126 9.24 -7.69 25.27
CA LYS A 126 10.29 -8.27 26.12
C LYS A 126 10.74 -9.63 25.63
N ALA A 127 9.86 -10.36 24.97
CA ALA A 127 10.13 -11.68 24.44
C ALA A 127 9.64 -11.85 22.99
N PRO A 128 10.17 -11.06 22.03
CA PRO A 128 9.68 -11.06 20.64
C PRO A 128 9.93 -12.37 19.90
N GLU A 129 10.88 -13.19 20.38
CA GLU A 129 11.22 -14.50 19.81
C GLU A 129 10.35 -15.64 20.38
N GLN A 130 9.50 -15.38 21.39
CA GLN A 130 8.74 -16.42 22.04
C GLN A 130 7.62 -16.95 21.11
N ALA A 131 7.81 -18.15 20.60
CA ALA A 131 6.89 -18.83 19.69
C ALA A 131 5.60 -19.32 20.38
N GLY A 132 5.70 -19.83 21.58
CA GLY A 132 4.61 -20.54 22.26
C GLY A 132 3.39 -19.71 22.67
N LEU A 133 3.48 -18.37 22.56
CA LEU A 133 2.38 -17.43 22.86
C LEU A 133 1.96 -16.60 21.65
N TRP A 134 2.53 -16.85 20.47
CA TRP A 134 2.21 -16.11 19.28
C TRP A 134 1.03 -16.74 18.54
N GLU A 135 -0.13 -16.15 18.70
CA GLU A 135 -1.36 -16.54 18.00
C GLU A 135 -1.96 -15.35 17.24
N SER A 136 -1.09 -14.53 16.66
CA SER A 136 -1.55 -13.35 15.94
C SER A 136 -2.15 -13.73 14.59
N SER A 137 -3.37 -13.32 14.38
CA SER A 137 -4.09 -13.55 13.14
C SER A 137 -4.92 -12.32 12.75
N VAL A 138 -5.17 -12.19 11.45
CA VAL A 138 -6.02 -11.16 10.87
C VAL A 138 -7.02 -11.81 9.94
N LYS A 139 -8.30 -11.56 10.17
CA LYS A 139 -9.36 -11.91 9.23
C LYS A 139 -9.71 -10.69 8.40
N LEU A 140 -9.32 -10.70 7.13
CA LEU A 140 -9.64 -9.63 6.20
C LEU A 140 -11.15 -9.53 6.01
N SER A 141 -11.67 -8.30 5.81
CA SER A 141 -13.06 -8.15 5.45
C SER A 141 -13.36 -8.81 4.10
N GLU A 142 -14.56 -9.29 3.93
CA GLU A 142 -14.94 -9.99 2.69
C GLU A 142 -14.81 -9.08 1.48
N THR A 143 -15.28 -7.85 1.60
CA THR A 143 -15.18 -6.86 0.53
C THR A 143 -13.73 -6.60 0.14
N PHE A 144 -12.84 -6.36 1.11
CA PHE A 144 -11.43 -6.12 0.82
C PHE A 144 -10.75 -7.36 0.22
N PHE A 145 -11.02 -8.55 0.76
CA PHE A 145 -10.45 -9.79 0.25
C PHE A 145 -10.87 -10.04 -1.19
N ASN A 146 -12.16 -9.92 -1.51
CA ASN A 146 -12.68 -10.14 -2.86
C ASN A 146 -12.06 -9.14 -3.86
N GLU A 147 -11.91 -7.87 -3.50
CA GLU A 147 -11.23 -6.88 -4.34
C GLU A 147 -9.76 -7.22 -4.59
N VAL A 148 -9.05 -7.67 -3.55
CA VAL A 148 -7.63 -8.08 -3.67
C VAL A 148 -7.47 -9.28 -4.60
N ILE A 149 -8.36 -10.28 -4.50
CA ILE A 149 -8.30 -11.48 -5.34
C ILE A 149 -8.70 -11.16 -6.79
N ALA A 150 -9.74 -10.34 -6.98
CA ALA A 150 -10.22 -9.98 -8.32
C ALA A 150 -9.24 -9.06 -9.07
N HIS A 151 -8.57 -8.15 -8.35
CA HIS A 151 -7.72 -7.12 -8.92
C HIS A 151 -6.34 -7.04 -8.25
N PRO A 152 -5.55 -8.13 -8.26
CA PRO A 152 -4.25 -8.14 -7.59
C PRO A 152 -3.27 -7.16 -8.26
N ILE A 153 -2.57 -6.40 -7.43
CA ILE A 153 -1.46 -5.55 -7.89
C ILE A 153 -0.18 -6.39 -7.83
N PRO A 154 0.46 -6.66 -8.96
CA PRO A 154 1.67 -7.51 -8.99
C PRO A 154 2.87 -6.73 -8.46
N VAL A 155 3.26 -6.95 -7.20
CA VAL A 155 4.43 -6.33 -6.57
C VAL A 155 5.52 -7.35 -6.25
N ASP A 156 6.78 -6.98 -6.48
CA ASP A 156 7.93 -7.76 -5.99
C ASP A 156 8.25 -7.32 -4.56
N MET A 157 8.16 -8.22 -3.60
CA MET A 157 8.43 -7.94 -2.19
C MET A 157 9.89 -7.51 -1.95
N ARG A 158 10.84 -7.88 -2.80
CA ARG A 158 12.22 -7.41 -2.72
C ARG A 158 12.31 -5.92 -3.07
N ALA A 159 11.56 -5.49 -4.09
CA ALA A 159 11.46 -4.08 -4.45
C ALA A 159 10.76 -3.27 -3.34
N ILE A 160 9.67 -3.78 -2.77
CA ILE A 160 8.98 -3.19 -1.61
C ILE A 160 9.97 -2.99 -0.45
N ARG A 161 10.76 -4.01 -0.10
CA ARG A 161 11.77 -3.94 0.97
C ARG A 161 12.85 -2.90 0.67
N SER A 162 13.34 -2.84 -0.56
CA SER A 162 14.35 -1.86 -0.99
C SER A 162 13.84 -0.41 -0.91
N LEU A 163 12.55 -0.19 -1.15
CA LEU A 163 11.91 1.13 -1.13
C LEU A 163 11.35 1.53 0.26
N LYS A 164 11.47 0.69 1.27
CA LYS A 164 10.83 0.87 2.60
C LYS A 164 11.16 2.18 3.32
N LYS A 165 12.22 2.88 2.94
CA LYS A 165 12.59 4.19 3.52
C LYS A 165 11.83 5.37 2.91
N SER A 166 11.09 5.16 1.82
CA SER A 166 10.38 6.22 1.09
C SER A 166 8.92 5.84 0.85
N PRO A 167 7.97 6.35 1.65
CA PRO A 167 6.54 6.11 1.44
C PRO A 167 6.07 6.46 0.03
N LEU A 168 6.53 7.60 -0.49
CA LEU A 168 6.19 8.05 -1.84
C LEU A 168 6.72 7.09 -2.92
N ALA A 169 7.95 6.56 -2.76
CA ALA A 169 8.49 5.59 -3.70
C ALA A 169 7.70 4.27 -3.67
N LEU A 170 7.24 3.81 -2.50
CA LEU A 170 6.36 2.64 -2.39
C LEU A 170 5.03 2.85 -3.13
N ASP A 171 4.41 4.02 -2.98
CA ASP A 171 3.16 4.35 -3.66
C ASP A 171 3.36 4.46 -5.18
N ILE A 172 4.43 5.10 -5.63
CA ILE A 172 4.78 5.21 -7.06
C ILE A 172 5.05 3.82 -7.64
N TYR A 173 5.80 2.97 -6.94
CA TYR A 173 6.09 1.61 -7.38
C TYR A 173 4.82 0.78 -7.57
N ALA A 174 3.94 0.74 -6.57
CA ALA A 174 2.68 0.02 -6.64
C ALA A 174 1.77 0.55 -7.78
N TRP A 175 1.73 1.86 -7.97
CA TRP A 175 0.98 2.49 -9.04
C TRP A 175 1.56 2.17 -10.42
N MET A 176 2.89 2.20 -10.59
CA MET A 176 3.54 1.88 -11.85
C MET A 176 3.36 0.41 -12.24
N THR A 177 3.50 -0.52 -11.30
CA THR A 177 3.29 -1.95 -11.56
C THR A 177 1.84 -2.24 -11.95
N TYR A 178 0.88 -1.59 -11.28
CA TYR A 178 -0.52 -1.68 -11.64
C TYR A 178 -0.77 -1.16 -13.06
N ARG A 179 -0.27 0.04 -13.40
CA ARG A 179 -0.46 0.61 -14.74
C ARG A 179 0.24 -0.22 -15.83
N ALA A 180 1.43 -0.70 -15.58
CA ALA A 180 2.14 -1.57 -16.52
C ALA A 180 1.41 -2.90 -16.80
N SER A 181 0.55 -3.36 -15.88
CA SER A 181 -0.19 -4.62 -16.04
C SER A 181 -1.29 -4.56 -17.11
N TYR A 182 -1.75 -3.36 -17.51
CA TYR A 182 -2.83 -3.19 -18.49
C TYR A 182 -2.54 -2.13 -19.57
N ALA A 183 -1.50 -1.32 -19.43
CA ALA A 183 -1.20 -0.25 -20.38
C ALA A 183 -0.79 -0.82 -21.76
N THR A 184 -1.53 -0.45 -22.80
CA THR A 184 -1.26 -0.82 -24.20
C THR A 184 -0.73 0.34 -25.03
N LYS A 185 -0.91 1.58 -24.55
CA LYS A 185 -0.48 2.82 -25.21
C LYS A 185 0.25 3.72 -24.21
N PRO A 186 1.16 4.59 -24.67
CA PRO A 186 1.73 5.62 -23.81
C PRO A 186 0.63 6.53 -23.26
N SER A 187 0.78 6.95 -22.01
CA SER A 187 -0.11 7.90 -21.37
C SER A 187 0.70 9.02 -20.73
N GLU A 188 0.37 10.25 -21.05
CA GLU A 188 0.93 11.42 -20.41
C GLU A 188 0.01 11.89 -19.28
N ILE A 189 0.58 12.11 -18.09
CA ILE A 189 -0.17 12.44 -16.88
C ILE A 189 0.34 13.78 -16.37
N PRO A 190 -0.52 14.81 -16.33
CA PRO A 190 -0.13 16.13 -15.88
C PRO A 190 0.40 16.13 -14.44
N TRP A 191 1.38 16.99 -14.14
CA TRP A 191 1.92 17.13 -12.77
C TRP A 191 0.86 17.47 -11.74
N GLN A 192 -0.15 18.25 -12.12
CA GLN A 192 -1.29 18.54 -11.24
C GLN A 192 -2.09 17.30 -10.87
N ALA A 193 -2.36 16.41 -11.85
CA ALA A 193 -3.06 15.16 -11.58
C ALA A 193 -2.25 14.21 -10.67
N LEU A 194 -0.93 14.14 -10.89
CA LEU A 194 -0.04 13.40 -10.00
C LEU A 194 0.02 14.02 -8.60
N ALA A 195 0.04 15.35 -8.48
CA ALA A 195 -0.01 16.03 -7.19
C ALA A 195 -1.33 15.77 -6.46
N MET A 196 -2.47 15.77 -7.16
CA MET A 196 -3.75 15.36 -6.58
C MET A 196 -3.74 13.90 -6.12
N GLN A 197 -3.02 13.02 -6.81
CA GLN A 197 -2.97 11.59 -6.49
C GLN A 197 -1.96 11.25 -5.39
N PHE A 198 -0.78 11.88 -5.35
CA PHE A 198 0.34 11.52 -4.48
C PHE A 198 0.76 12.63 -3.51
N GLY A 199 0.49 13.89 -3.83
CA GLY A 199 0.96 15.04 -3.07
C GLY A 199 -0.05 15.48 -2.03
N SER A 200 0.09 15.04 -0.78
CA SER A 200 -0.87 15.41 0.24
C SER A 200 -0.60 16.77 0.90
N ASP A 201 0.65 17.19 1.02
CA ASP A 201 1.02 18.37 1.82
C ASP A 201 1.98 19.34 1.11
N TYR A 202 2.08 19.24 -0.22
CA TYR A 202 2.89 20.17 -0.98
C TYR A 202 2.09 21.43 -1.30
N ALA A 203 2.56 22.58 -0.83
CA ALA A 203 1.93 23.87 -1.14
C ALA A 203 2.02 24.24 -2.62
N GLN A 204 3.04 23.73 -3.32
CA GLN A 204 3.26 24.02 -4.75
C GLN A 204 3.54 22.74 -5.53
N VAL A 205 3.00 22.67 -6.76
CA VAL A 205 3.22 21.55 -7.68
C VAL A 205 4.71 21.37 -8.01
N ARG A 206 5.49 22.45 -8.04
CA ARG A 206 6.94 22.40 -8.27
C ARG A 206 7.66 21.57 -7.21
N ASP A 207 7.32 21.77 -5.94
CA ASP A 207 7.97 21.08 -4.83
C ASP A 207 7.55 19.60 -4.79
N PHE A 208 6.29 19.32 -5.12
CA PHE A 208 5.81 17.97 -5.37
C PHE A 208 6.57 17.30 -6.52
N LYS A 209 6.72 17.98 -7.68
CA LYS A 209 7.45 17.45 -8.85
C LYS A 209 8.86 17.04 -8.47
N ALA A 210 9.58 17.87 -7.73
CA ALA A 210 10.95 17.57 -7.29
C ALA A 210 11.00 16.31 -6.40
N ALA A 211 10.12 16.23 -5.39
CA ALA A 211 10.04 15.07 -4.50
C ALA A 211 9.60 13.79 -5.23
N PHE A 212 8.65 13.90 -6.17
CA PHE A 212 8.18 12.79 -6.98
C PHE A 212 9.31 12.24 -7.87
N LEU A 213 10.07 13.10 -8.53
CA LEU A 213 11.19 12.69 -9.38
C LEU A 213 12.32 12.03 -8.57
N ASP A 214 12.62 12.53 -7.36
CA ASP A 214 13.58 11.87 -6.47
C ASP A 214 13.10 10.47 -6.04
N ALA A 215 11.83 10.34 -5.70
CA ALA A 215 11.23 9.03 -5.38
C ALA A 215 11.19 8.11 -6.61
N LEU A 216 10.87 8.64 -7.78
CA LEU A 216 10.84 7.89 -9.05
C LEU A 216 12.22 7.31 -9.41
N LYS A 217 13.31 8.07 -9.20
CA LYS A 217 14.68 7.54 -9.40
C LYS A 217 14.91 6.26 -8.59
N LYS A 218 14.46 6.22 -7.34
CA LYS A 218 14.58 5.03 -6.48
C LYS A 218 13.75 3.86 -7.03
N VAL A 219 12.56 4.15 -7.57
CA VAL A 219 11.70 3.13 -8.20
C VAL A 219 12.36 2.56 -9.46
N LEU A 220 12.95 3.41 -10.30
CA LEU A 220 13.60 2.95 -11.54
C LEU A 220 14.84 2.09 -11.30
N ILE A 221 15.51 2.22 -10.15
CA ILE A 221 16.59 1.31 -9.74
C ILE A 221 16.07 -0.12 -9.52
N VAL A 222 14.90 -0.28 -8.90
CA VAL A 222 14.33 -1.60 -8.62
C VAL A 222 13.44 -2.12 -9.74
N TYR A 223 12.99 -1.25 -10.64
CA TYR A 223 12.16 -1.59 -11.79
C TYR A 223 12.74 -0.97 -13.08
N PRO A 224 13.91 -1.46 -13.55
CA PRO A 224 14.63 -0.88 -14.69
C PRO A 224 13.91 -1.04 -16.04
N GLU A 225 12.98 -2.00 -16.18
CA GLU A 225 12.19 -2.19 -17.40
C GLU A 225 11.07 -1.17 -17.58
N ALA A 226 10.79 -0.35 -16.57
CA ALA A 226 9.77 0.69 -16.66
C ALA A 226 10.19 1.80 -17.61
N ARG A 227 9.39 2.03 -18.64
CA ARG A 227 9.63 3.07 -19.65
C ARG A 227 8.92 4.35 -19.26
N VAL A 228 9.68 5.25 -18.67
CA VAL A 228 9.18 6.52 -18.13
C VAL A 228 10.00 7.67 -18.64
N SER A 229 9.34 8.73 -19.06
CA SER A 229 9.97 10.01 -19.35
C SER A 229 9.14 11.14 -18.70
N HIS A 230 9.71 12.31 -18.57
CA HIS A 230 9.02 13.47 -18.02
C HIS A 230 9.39 14.74 -18.74
N GLY A 231 8.46 15.67 -18.79
CA GLY A 231 8.60 17.01 -19.35
C GLY A 231 8.05 18.07 -18.40
N ASP A 232 7.82 19.24 -18.97
CA ASP A 232 7.24 20.36 -18.21
C ASP A 232 5.77 20.13 -17.90
N PHE A 233 5.04 19.52 -18.82
CA PHE A 233 3.62 19.23 -18.64
C PHE A 233 3.35 18.11 -17.64
N GLY A 234 4.09 17.00 -17.71
CA GLY A 234 3.79 15.83 -16.89
C GLY A 234 4.81 14.69 -17.01
N LEU A 235 4.35 13.54 -16.61
CA LEU A 235 5.03 12.25 -16.66
C LEU A 235 4.43 11.40 -17.78
N THR A 236 5.25 10.87 -18.67
CA THR A 236 4.82 9.92 -19.69
C THR A 236 5.19 8.50 -19.27
N LEU A 237 4.18 7.63 -19.18
CA LEU A 237 4.35 6.19 -19.01
C LEU A 237 4.11 5.49 -20.34
N ALA A 238 5.13 4.84 -20.87
CA ALA A 238 4.99 3.96 -22.02
C ALA A 238 4.71 2.51 -21.58
N PRO A 239 4.07 1.70 -22.44
CA PRO A 239 3.91 0.26 -22.19
C PRO A 239 5.24 -0.37 -21.83
N SER A 240 5.27 -1.01 -20.66
CA SER A 240 6.48 -1.60 -20.10
C SER A 240 6.23 -3.05 -19.76
N ARG A 241 7.29 -3.85 -19.76
CA ARG A 241 7.18 -5.23 -19.26
C ARG A 241 6.79 -5.17 -17.78
N PRO A 242 5.72 -5.88 -17.35
CA PRO A 242 5.35 -5.93 -15.94
C PRO A 242 6.52 -6.43 -15.08
N HIS A 243 6.78 -5.77 -13.96
CA HIS A 243 7.86 -6.15 -13.04
C HIS A 243 7.66 -7.56 -12.49
N VAL A 244 6.43 -7.91 -12.16
CA VAL A 244 6.02 -9.28 -11.83
C VAL A 244 5.10 -9.80 -12.93
N ARG A 245 5.47 -10.93 -13.51
CA ARG A 245 4.62 -11.58 -14.51
C ARG A 245 3.38 -12.16 -13.84
N LYS A 246 2.22 -12.02 -14.49
CA LYS A 246 1.03 -12.78 -14.07
C LYS A 246 1.37 -14.27 -14.15
N PRO A 247 0.98 -15.08 -13.16
CA PRO A 247 1.08 -16.54 -13.29
C PRO A 247 0.36 -16.94 -14.57
N THR A 248 1.05 -17.62 -15.46
CA THR A 248 0.42 -18.27 -16.60
C THR A 248 -0.54 -19.31 -16.00
N LYS A 249 -1.86 -19.20 -16.24
CA LYS A 249 -2.77 -20.30 -15.92
C LYS A 249 -2.18 -21.53 -16.61
N ALA A 250 -1.79 -22.54 -15.84
CA ALA A 250 -1.43 -23.83 -16.40
C ALA A 250 -2.62 -24.28 -17.25
N LEU A 251 -2.38 -24.51 -18.54
CA LEU A 251 -3.37 -25.17 -19.38
C LEU A 251 -3.68 -26.50 -18.69
N PRO A 252 -4.96 -26.88 -18.51
CA PRO A 252 -5.29 -28.22 -18.06
C PRO A 252 -4.59 -29.19 -19.01
N GLY A 253 -3.76 -30.07 -18.46
CA GLY A 253 -3.11 -31.13 -19.23
C GLY A 253 -4.18 -31.92 -19.98
N PRO A 254 -3.85 -32.48 -21.17
CA PRO A 254 -4.75 -33.34 -21.87
C PRO A 254 -5.09 -34.53 -20.99
N GLY A 255 -6.40 -34.72 -20.70
CA GLY A 255 -6.96 -35.87 -19.99
C GLY A 255 -6.80 -37.15 -20.77
#